data_b6146273173d1beb20c54ac060a172eb
#
_entry.id   b6146273173d1beb20c54ac060a172eb
#
_cell.length_a   1.000
_cell.length_b   1.000
_cell.length_c   1.000
_cell.angle_alpha   90.00
_cell.angle_beta   90.00
_cell.angle_gamma   90.00
#
_symmetry.space_group_name_H-M   'P 1'
#
loop_
_entity.id
_entity.type
_entity.pdbx_description
1 polymer ?
#
loop_
_entity_poly.entity_id
_entity_poly.type
_entity_poly.pdbx_seq_one_letter_code
_entity_poly.pdbx_strand_id
1 'polypeptide(L)'
;MPAEIHEYSKEDLIHRFDGILDKTLGEIDDLEIFQNVQKFDLQKGVAGTIIEQCVLRYPPDQEQRPDLIIIDGEKRIPTELKSTGIRTSKKGKEHFVAKEPMSITAVGVYDLANQTFYHSHFWEKIQHLLIVYYLYSAKKAVPAAEYASFPIKGYEFHEFNHDDELTLKSDWEHVRRLCESIVNDYPGPITREWKAAVKEDYIARHSALRRFLTYIELVPKFPPRF
;
A
#
# COMPACT_ATOMS: atom_id res chain seq x y z
N MET A 1 17.05 15.22 12.28
CA MET A 1 17.76 13.94 12.31
C MET A 1 17.04 13.04 11.32
N PRO A 2 17.73 12.19 10.53
CA PRO A 2 17.02 11.22 9.70
C PRO A 2 16.16 10.34 10.61
N ALA A 3 14.96 9.98 10.15
CA ALA A 3 14.08 9.09 10.90
C ALA A 3 14.77 7.75 11.14
N GLU A 4 14.57 7.19 12.33
CA GLU A 4 15.16 5.92 12.72
C GLU A 4 14.62 4.81 11.82
N ILE A 5 15.49 3.90 11.37
CA ILE A 5 15.08 2.73 10.59
C ILE A 5 14.57 1.68 11.57
N HIS A 6 13.31 1.26 11.39
CA HIS A 6 12.69 0.26 12.25
C HIS A 6 13.06 -1.14 11.79
N GLU A 7 13.73 -1.90 12.65
CA GLU A 7 14.22 -3.25 12.36
C GLU A 7 13.53 -4.27 13.25
N TYR A 8 13.07 -5.36 12.64
CA TYR A 8 12.40 -6.47 13.33
C TYR A 8 12.93 -7.79 12.81
N SER A 9 13.11 -8.78 13.70
CA SER A 9 13.27 -10.15 13.22
C SER A 9 11.96 -10.65 12.62
N LYS A 10 12.04 -11.54 11.65
CA LYS A 10 10.86 -12.15 11.04
C LYS A 10 10.02 -12.91 12.07
N GLU A 11 10.69 -13.57 13.02
CA GLU A 11 10.05 -14.30 14.12
C GLU A 11 9.29 -13.35 15.05
N ASP A 12 9.85 -12.17 15.37
CA ASP A 12 9.17 -11.17 16.19
C ASP A 12 7.91 -10.66 15.49
N LEU A 13 7.99 -10.37 14.17
CA LEU A 13 6.83 -9.97 13.40
C LEU A 13 5.75 -11.04 13.37
N ILE A 14 6.12 -12.31 13.12
CA ILE A 14 5.19 -13.44 13.18
C ILE A 14 4.49 -13.50 14.54
N HIS A 15 5.26 -13.43 15.62
CA HIS A 15 4.70 -13.47 16.97
C HIS A 15 3.73 -12.32 17.24
N ARG A 16 4.06 -11.08 16.83
CA ARG A 16 3.19 -9.91 17.00
C ARG A 16 1.90 -10.06 16.20
N PHE A 17 1.99 -10.48 14.95
CA PHE A 17 0.82 -10.60 14.07
C PHE A 17 -0.06 -11.79 14.43
N ASP A 18 0.51 -12.92 14.84
CA ASP A 18 -0.27 -14.04 15.38
C ASP A 18 -1.04 -13.64 16.65
N GLY A 19 -0.44 -12.80 17.48
CA GLY A 19 -1.06 -12.29 18.72
C GLY A 19 -2.26 -11.37 18.50
N ILE A 20 -2.47 -10.87 17.29
CA ILE A 20 -3.59 -9.97 16.96
C ILE A 20 -4.61 -10.58 15.99
N LEU A 21 -4.42 -11.82 15.53
CA LEU A 21 -5.40 -12.50 14.69
C LEU A 21 -6.76 -12.54 15.39
N ASP A 22 -7.81 -12.30 14.61
CA ASP A 22 -9.21 -12.20 15.02
C ASP A 22 -9.54 -11.07 16.02
N LYS A 23 -8.56 -10.33 16.53
CA LYS A 23 -8.82 -9.10 17.29
C LYS A 23 -9.29 -8.00 16.35
N THR A 24 -10.21 -7.18 16.81
CA THR A 24 -10.64 -5.99 16.10
C THR A 24 -9.56 -4.89 16.17
N LEU A 25 -9.56 -3.97 15.22
CA LEU A 25 -8.65 -2.82 15.26
C LEU A 25 -8.82 -2.00 16.55
N GLY A 26 -10.04 -1.93 17.10
CA GLY A 26 -10.31 -1.25 18.38
C GLY A 26 -9.76 -2.00 19.59
N GLU A 27 -9.72 -3.34 19.59
CA GLU A 27 -9.08 -4.14 20.65
C GLU A 27 -7.54 -4.05 20.62
N ILE A 28 -6.97 -3.68 19.45
CA ILE A 28 -5.54 -3.47 19.26
C ILE A 28 -5.14 -2.03 19.65
N ASP A 29 -6.05 -1.08 19.54
CA ASP A 29 -5.82 0.35 19.77
C ASP A 29 -5.62 0.70 21.25
N ASP A 30 -4.48 0.37 21.80
CA ASP A 30 -4.08 0.71 23.17
C ASP A 30 -3.56 2.15 23.34
N LEU A 31 -3.47 2.92 22.23
CA LEU A 31 -3.10 4.33 22.21
C LEU A 31 -4.32 5.26 22.01
N GLU A 32 -5.53 4.72 22.02
CA GLU A 32 -6.79 5.46 21.87
C GLU A 32 -6.86 6.31 20.59
N ILE A 33 -6.25 5.82 19.51
CA ILE A 33 -6.17 6.52 18.22
C ILE A 33 -7.57 6.80 17.68
N PHE A 34 -8.51 5.83 17.80
CA PHE A 34 -9.89 5.99 17.35
C PHE A 34 -10.65 7.08 18.08
N GLN A 35 -10.31 7.42 19.31
CA GLN A 35 -10.94 8.53 20.05
C GLN A 35 -10.55 9.89 19.48
N ASN A 36 -9.36 9.97 18.86
CA ASN A 36 -8.80 11.20 18.29
C ASN A 36 -9.14 11.41 16.81
N VAL A 37 -9.70 10.38 16.14
CA VAL A 37 -10.07 10.45 14.73
C VAL A 37 -11.43 11.10 14.57
N GLN A 38 -11.45 12.43 14.50
CA GLN A 38 -12.70 13.22 14.45
C GLN A 38 -13.28 13.42 13.05
N LYS A 39 -12.65 12.96 11.95
CA LYS A 39 -13.07 13.31 10.58
C LYS A 39 -13.06 12.16 9.60
N PHE A 40 -13.99 12.23 8.64
CA PHE A 40 -14.15 11.32 7.50
C PHE A 40 -12.91 11.16 6.61
N ASP A 41 -11.97 12.11 6.65
CA ASP A 41 -10.83 12.19 5.72
C ASP A 41 -9.73 11.14 5.98
N LEU A 42 -9.74 10.46 7.13
CA LEU A 42 -8.70 9.50 7.53
C LEU A 42 -9.10 8.02 7.35
N GLN A 43 -10.22 7.74 6.71
CA GLN A 43 -10.77 6.37 6.59
C GLN A 43 -9.76 5.33 6.06
N LYS A 44 -8.97 5.70 5.05
CA LYS A 44 -8.07 4.74 4.39
C LYS A 44 -6.77 4.49 5.15
N GLY A 45 -6.34 5.42 5.97
CA GLY A 45 -5.06 5.35 6.69
C GLY A 45 -5.16 4.75 8.09
N VAL A 46 -6.35 4.80 8.73
CA VAL A 46 -6.47 4.48 10.16
C VAL A 46 -6.02 3.06 10.52
N ALA A 47 -6.32 2.07 9.68
CA ALA A 47 -5.88 0.69 9.91
C ALA A 47 -4.34 0.57 9.87
N GLY A 48 -3.68 1.25 8.90
CA GLY A 48 -2.22 1.34 8.85
C GLY A 48 -1.66 1.96 10.12
N THR A 49 -2.18 3.11 10.51
CA THR A 49 -1.76 3.82 11.73
C THR A 49 -1.86 2.95 12.99
N ILE A 50 -2.95 2.17 13.14
CA ILE A 50 -3.08 1.23 14.26
C ILE A 50 -1.99 0.15 14.21
N ILE A 51 -1.73 -0.43 13.04
CA ILE A 51 -0.68 -1.46 12.90
C ILE A 51 0.72 -0.87 13.20
N GLU A 52 1.04 0.29 12.65
CA GLU A 52 2.32 0.98 12.87
C GLU A 52 2.54 1.30 14.35
N GLN A 53 1.57 1.96 14.98
CA GLN A 53 1.78 2.51 16.33
C GLN A 53 1.46 1.52 17.44
N CYS A 54 0.39 0.71 17.32
CA CYS A 54 -0.04 -0.17 18.39
C CYS A 54 0.58 -1.58 18.29
N VAL A 55 0.90 -2.07 17.09
CA VAL A 55 1.52 -3.39 16.91
C VAL A 55 3.03 -3.29 16.77
N LEU A 56 3.49 -2.45 15.85
CA LEU A 56 4.92 -2.30 15.54
C LEU A 56 5.62 -1.28 16.42
N ARG A 57 4.88 -0.37 17.08
CA ARG A 57 5.43 0.59 18.06
C ARG A 57 6.37 1.62 17.47
N TYR A 58 6.17 2.03 16.23
CA TYR A 58 6.90 3.16 15.67
C TYR A 58 5.95 4.33 15.30
N PRO A 59 6.42 5.59 15.40
CA PRO A 59 5.63 6.74 15.02
C PRO A 59 5.51 6.81 13.48
N PRO A 60 4.40 7.34 12.96
CA PRO A 60 4.27 7.58 11.54
C PRO A 60 5.35 8.55 11.05
N ASP A 61 5.96 8.24 9.93
CA ASP A 61 6.86 9.15 9.23
C ASP A 61 6.34 9.49 7.82
N GLN A 62 7.04 10.39 7.12
CA GLN A 62 6.71 10.81 5.76
C GLN A 62 7.86 10.47 4.79
N GLU A 63 8.73 9.56 5.19
CA GLU A 63 9.87 9.15 4.39
C GLU A 63 9.41 8.38 3.14
N GLN A 64 10.16 8.53 2.05
CA GLN A 64 9.83 7.84 0.79
C GLN A 64 10.53 6.48 0.64
N ARG A 65 11.08 5.95 1.72
CA ARG A 65 11.69 4.63 1.80
C ARG A 65 10.68 3.58 2.26
N PRO A 66 10.98 2.26 2.15
CA PRO A 66 10.21 1.21 2.79
C PRO A 66 10.09 1.41 4.32
N ASP A 67 8.97 1.05 4.89
CA ASP A 67 8.60 1.38 6.28
C ASP A 67 9.48 0.69 7.32
N LEU A 68 9.99 -0.51 7.01
CA LEU A 68 10.76 -1.32 7.97
C LEU A 68 11.82 -2.20 7.28
N ILE A 69 12.74 -2.74 8.08
CA ILE A 69 13.69 -3.77 7.65
C ILE A 69 13.37 -5.07 8.40
N ILE A 70 13.12 -6.13 7.66
CA ILE A 70 12.97 -7.47 8.20
C ILE A 70 14.33 -8.16 8.21
N ILE A 71 14.70 -8.68 9.39
CA ILE A 71 15.88 -9.52 9.57
C ILE A 71 15.44 -10.99 9.47
N ASP A 72 15.89 -11.68 8.43
CA ASP A 72 15.65 -13.11 8.19
C ASP A 72 16.99 -13.83 8.08
N GLY A 73 17.49 -14.36 9.18
CA GLY A 73 18.86 -14.85 9.30
C GLY A 73 19.89 -13.71 9.11
N GLU A 74 20.74 -13.84 8.10
CA GLU A 74 21.74 -12.81 7.74
C GLU A 74 21.18 -11.74 6.78
N LYS A 75 19.98 -11.94 6.26
CA LYS A 75 19.36 -11.04 5.28
C LYS A 75 18.70 -9.85 5.98
N ARG A 76 18.87 -8.68 5.38
CA ARG A 76 18.20 -7.43 5.76
C ARG A 76 17.30 -7.03 4.59
N ILE A 77 16.00 -7.15 4.76
CA ILE A 77 14.99 -7.04 3.71
C ILE A 77 14.19 -5.76 3.92
N PRO A 78 14.44 -4.67 3.16
CA PRO A 78 13.59 -3.49 3.19
C PRO A 78 12.18 -3.87 2.78
N THR A 79 11.19 -3.54 3.61
CA THR A 79 9.82 -4.02 3.44
C THR A 79 8.83 -2.88 3.65
N GLU A 80 7.91 -2.72 2.73
CA GLU A 80 6.80 -1.78 2.84
C GLU A 80 5.63 -2.43 3.57
N LEU A 81 5.07 -1.74 4.57
CA LEU A 81 3.86 -2.18 5.27
C LEU A 81 2.62 -1.69 4.54
N LYS A 82 1.67 -2.58 4.34
CA LYS A 82 0.35 -2.24 3.81
C LYS A 82 -0.76 -2.89 4.62
N SER A 83 -1.82 -2.13 4.89
CA SER A 83 -3.06 -2.67 5.44
C SER A 83 -4.17 -2.56 4.40
N THR A 84 -4.95 -3.61 4.22
CA THR A 84 -6.03 -3.61 3.23
C THR A 84 -7.28 -4.34 3.73
N GLY A 85 -8.44 -3.81 3.32
CA GLY A 85 -9.72 -4.43 3.63
C GLY A 85 -10.02 -5.61 2.71
N ILE A 86 -10.53 -6.68 3.31
CA ILE A 86 -11.09 -7.83 2.60
C ILE A 86 -12.58 -7.96 2.90
N ARG A 87 -13.32 -8.59 2.01
CA ARG A 87 -14.75 -8.90 2.15
C ARG A 87 -15.00 -10.37 1.91
N THR A 88 -15.99 -10.92 2.57
CA THR A 88 -16.48 -12.27 2.26
C THR A 88 -17.02 -12.31 0.83
N SER A 89 -16.54 -13.26 0.05
CA SER A 89 -17.00 -13.45 -1.32
C SER A 89 -18.40 -14.07 -1.37
N LYS A 90 -19.09 -13.91 -2.51
CA LYS A 90 -20.37 -14.58 -2.76
C LYS A 90 -20.23 -16.12 -2.82
N LYS A 91 -19.04 -16.65 -2.96
CA LYS A 91 -18.75 -18.09 -3.05
C LYS A 91 -18.74 -18.81 -1.69
N GLY A 92 -18.83 -18.07 -0.59
CA GLY A 92 -18.90 -18.63 0.77
C GLY A 92 -18.11 -17.81 1.80
N LYS A 93 -18.34 -18.12 3.07
CA LYS A 93 -17.73 -17.37 4.19
C LYS A 93 -16.22 -17.57 4.31
N GLU A 94 -15.67 -18.63 3.73
CA GLU A 94 -14.24 -18.95 3.75
C GLU A 94 -13.46 -18.35 2.56
N HIS A 95 -14.17 -17.68 1.64
CA HIS A 95 -13.53 -17.03 0.50
C HIS A 95 -13.58 -15.51 0.66
N PHE A 96 -12.41 -14.91 0.72
CA PHE A 96 -12.26 -13.47 0.77
C PHE A 96 -11.88 -12.90 -0.59
N VAL A 97 -12.24 -11.64 -0.80
CA VAL A 97 -11.84 -10.84 -1.95
C VAL A 97 -11.41 -9.47 -1.45
N ALA A 98 -10.52 -8.81 -2.19
CA ALA A 98 -10.15 -7.43 -1.86
C ALA A 98 -11.40 -6.53 -1.86
N LYS A 99 -11.47 -5.64 -0.88
CA LYS A 99 -12.53 -4.62 -0.82
C LYS A 99 -12.35 -3.59 -1.93
N GLU A 100 -11.12 -3.17 -2.15
CA GLU A 100 -10.73 -2.14 -3.10
C GLU A 100 -9.24 -2.31 -3.48
N PRO A 101 -8.81 -1.70 -4.58
CA PRO A 101 -7.39 -1.66 -4.93
C PRO A 101 -6.55 -1.02 -3.83
N MET A 102 -5.37 -1.58 -3.60
CA MET A 102 -4.43 -1.07 -2.63
C MET A 102 -3.47 -0.07 -3.29
N SER A 103 -3.38 1.14 -2.76
CA SER A 103 -2.41 2.13 -3.21
C SER A 103 -1.02 1.77 -2.65
N ILE A 104 -0.01 1.70 -3.49
CA ILE A 104 1.36 1.39 -3.07
C ILE A 104 2.15 2.66 -2.77
N THR A 105 2.33 3.52 -3.78
CA THR A 105 3.09 4.77 -3.63
C THR A 105 2.59 5.82 -4.62
N ALA A 106 2.81 7.08 -4.30
CA ALA A 106 2.66 8.16 -5.28
C ALA A 106 3.90 8.24 -6.16
N VAL A 107 3.72 8.41 -7.46
CA VAL A 107 4.82 8.53 -8.42
C VAL A 107 4.77 9.90 -9.09
N GLY A 108 5.90 10.61 -9.07
CA GLY A 108 6.07 11.85 -9.79
C GLY A 108 6.31 11.60 -11.29
N VAL A 109 5.71 12.41 -12.16
CA VAL A 109 5.89 12.28 -13.62
C VAL A 109 7.34 12.41 -14.01
N TYR A 110 8.06 13.40 -13.44
CA TYR A 110 9.48 13.63 -13.72
C TYR A 110 10.37 12.52 -13.17
N ASP A 111 10.05 12.01 -11.97
CA ASP A 111 10.81 10.92 -11.36
C ASP A 111 10.67 9.65 -12.21
N LEU A 112 9.43 9.32 -12.60
CA LEU A 112 9.16 8.15 -13.41
C LEU A 112 9.85 8.20 -14.77
N ALA A 113 9.84 9.38 -15.45
CA ALA A 113 10.50 9.56 -16.73
C ALA A 113 12.02 9.30 -16.69
N ASN A 114 12.66 9.55 -15.56
CA ASN A 114 14.10 9.48 -15.38
C ASN A 114 14.63 8.23 -14.66
N GLN A 115 13.74 7.33 -14.19
CA GLN A 115 14.13 6.12 -13.48
C GLN A 115 14.13 4.90 -14.40
N THR A 116 14.84 3.84 -13.99
CA THR A 116 14.67 2.48 -14.54
C THR A 116 13.89 1.64 -13.55
N PHE A 117 13.21 0.59 -14.00
CA PHE A 117 12.31 -0.21 -13.16
C PHE A 117 12.96 -0.64 -11.85
N TYR A 118 14.09 -1.33 -11.92
CA TYR A 118 14.76 -1.88 -10.73
C TYR A 118 15.44 -0.84 -9.83
N HIS A 119 15.60 0.40 -10.30
CA HIS A 119 16.12 1.53 -9.53
C HIS A 119 15.06 2.62 -9.32
N SER A 120 13.79 2.24 -9.39
CA SER A 120 12.68 3.15 -9.16
C SER A 120 12.21 3.08 -7.72
N HIS A 121 11.73 4.19 -7.17
CA HIS A 121 11.02 4.21 -5.89
C HIS A 121 9.81 3.28 -5.88
N PHE A 122 9.22 3.05 -7.05
CA PHE A 122 8.14 2.09 -7.18
C PHE A 122 8.59 0.68 -6.84
N TRP A 123 9.66 0.18 -7.48
CA TRP A 123 10.19 -1.16 -7.23
C TRP A 123 10.72 -1.31 -5.81
N GLU A 124 11.45 -0.31 -5.32
CA GLU A 124 11.96 -0.28 -3.95
C GLU A 124 10.85 -0.52 -2.91
N LYS A 125 9.67 0.07 -3.14
CA LYS A 125 8.53 -0.06 -2.22
C LYS A 125 7.70 -1.32 -2.40
N ILE A 126 7.72 -1.97 -3.56
CA ILE A 126 6.83 -3.12 -3.78
C ILE A 126 7.52 -4.47 -3.73
N GLN A 127 8.84 -4.53 -3.93
CA GLN A 127 9.57 -5.80 -4.05
C GLN A 127 9.36 -6.73 -2.85
N HIS A 128 9.18 -6.17 -1.65
CA HIS A 128 8.86 -6.90 -0.44
C HIS A 128 7.76 -6.16 0.32
N LEU A 129 6.64 -6.83 0.55
CA LEU A 129 5.50 -6.24 1.25
C LEU A 129 5.15 -7.07 2.49
N LEU A 130 4.86 -6.39 3.58
CA LEU A 130 4.13 -6.95 4.70
C LEU A 130 2.69 -6.47 4.62
N ILE A 131 1.78 -7.35 4.23
CA ILE A 131 0.37 -7.00 4.00
C ILE A 131 -0.46 -7.52 5.17
N VAL A 132 -1.25 -6.64 5.78
CA VAL A 132 -2.17 -6.98 6.88
C VAL A 132 -3.60 -6.84 6.39
N TYR A 133 -4.40 -7.88 6.61
CA TYR A 133 -5.77 -7.99 6.11
C TYR A 133 -6.77 -7.82 7.25
N TYR A 134 -7.68 -6.84 7.11
CA TYR A 134 -8.82 -6.70 8.03
C TYR A 134 -10.15 -6.96 7.31
N LEU A 135 -11.09 -7.60 8.00
CA LEU A 135 -12.40 -7.91 7.44
C LEU A 135 -13.31 -6.68 7.48
N TYR A 136 -13.54 -6.09 6.32
CA TYR A 136 -14.48 -4.98 6.15
C TYR A 136 -15.89 -5.50 5.99
N SER A 137 -16.67 -5.53 7.07
CA SER A 137 -18.03 -6.07 7.11
C SER A 137 -19.11 -5.09 6.69
N ALA A 138 -18.80 -3.79 6.60
CA ALA A 138 -19.78 -2.77 6.23
C ALA A 138 -20.14 -2.83 4.74
N LYS A 139 -21.43 -2.59 4.44
CA LYS A 139 -21.95 -2.60 3.05
C LYS A 139 -21.64 -1.32 2.28
N LYS A 140 -21.39 -0.21 2.97
CA LYS A 140 -21.11 1.11 2.41
C LYS A 140 -19.83 1.67 3.06
N ALA A 141 -19.33 2.78 2.54
CA ALA A 141 -18.26 3.53 3.18
C ALA A 141 -18.73 4.01 4.58
N VAL A 142 -17.88 3.86 5.56
CA VAL A 142 -18.14 4.20 6.97
C VAL A 142 -17.11 5.18 7.50
N PRO A 143 -17.42 5.97 8.52
CA PRO A 143 -16.44 6.81 9.20
C PRO A 143 -15.24 6.03 9.73
N ALA A 144 -14.10 6.69 9.91
CA ALA A 144 -12.89 6.06 10.41
C ALA A 144 -13.09 5.38 11.77
N ALA A 145 -13.90 5.94 12.67
CA ALA A 145 -14.20 5.36 13.97
C ALA A 145 -14.86 3.96 13.90
N GLU A 146 -15.63 3.67 12.83
CA GLU A 146 -16.26 2.36 12.66
C GLU A 146 -15.26 1.25 12.29
N TYR A 147 -14.05 1.63 11.81
CA TYR A 147 -12.98 0.67 11.56
C TYR A 147 -12.54 -0.05 12.85
N ALA A 148 -12.78 0.53 14.00
CA ALA A 148 -12.52 -0.11 15.29
C ALA A 148 -13.18 -1.50 15.43
N SER A 149 -14.31 -1.74 14.75
CA SER A 149 -15.03 -3.01 14.77
C SER A 149 -14.52 -4.08 13.80
N PHE A 150 -13.56 -3.76 12.93
CA PHE A 150 -13.09 -4.70 11.91
C PHE A 150 -11.95 -5.57 12.43
N PRO A 151 -12.12 -6.90 12.44
CA PRO A 151 -11.09 -7.81 12.92
C PRO A 151 -9.97 -8.02 11.89
N ILE A 152 -8.75 -8.22 12.37
CA ILE A 152 -7.63 -8.70 11.59
C ILE A 152 -7.87 -10.16 11.23
N LYS A 153 -7.71 -10.51 9.95
CA LYS A 153 -7.96 -11.86 9.44
C LYS A 153 -6.72 -12.56 8.90
N GLY A 154 -5.62 -11.88 8.82
CA GLY A 154 -4.37 -12.47 8.39
C GLY A 154 -3.34 -11.42 8.03
N TYR A 155 -2.15 -11.90 7.75
CA TYR A 155 -1.05 -11.12 7.23
C TYR A 155 -0.22 -11.97 6.27
N GLU A 156 0.59 -11.34 5.45
CA GLU A 156 1.40 -12.01 4.44
C GLU A 156 2.73 -11.27 4.25
N PHE A 157 3.83 -12.01 4.23
CA PHE A 157 5.09 -11.53 3.68
C PHE A 157 5.07 -11.85 2.18
N HIS A 158 4.79 -10.84 1.37
CA HIS A 158 4.55 -10.99 -0.05
C HIS A 158 5.79 -10.63 -0.86
N GLU A 159 6.16 -11.52 -1.77
CA GLU A 159 7.17 -11.31 -2.81
C GLU A 159 6.56 -11.69 -4.15
N PHE A 160 6.89 -10.93 -5.20
CA PHE A 160 6.42 -11.26 -6.55
C PHE A 160 7.16 -12.47 -7.10
N ASN A 161 6.44 -13.38 -7.74
CA ASN A 161 7.08 -14.37 -8.57
C ASN A 161 7.61 -13.73 -9.87
N HIS A 162 8.46 -14.45 -10.59
CA HIS A 162 9.13 -13.92 -11.78
C HIS A 162 8.16 -13.43 -12.87
N ASP A 163 7.05 -14.11 -13.10
CA ASP A 163 6.07 -13.73 -14.13
C ASP A 163 5.31 -12.47 -13.76
N ASP A 164 4.93 -12.34 -12.47
CA ASP A 164 4.29 -11.15 -11.94
C ASP A 164 5.27 -9.95 -12.00
N GLU A 165 6.55 -10.16 -11.67
CA GLU A 165 7.60 -9.14 -11.78
C GLU A 165 7.78 -8.64 -13.22
N LEU A 166 7.86 -9.54 -14.18
CA LEU A 166 7.96 -9.20 -15.60
C LEU A 166 6.73 -8.42 -16.09
N THR A 167 5.55 -8.80 -15.63
CA THR A 167 4.31 -8.08 -15.94
C THR A 167 4.33 -6.66 -15.39
N LEU A 168 4.69 -6.52 -14.11
CA LEU A 168 4.83 -5.21 -13.46
C LEU A 168 5.85 -4.32 -14.16
N LYS A 169 6.99 -4.90 -14.54
CA LYS A 169 8.03 -4.20 -15.29
C LYS A 169 7.53 -3.71 -16.64
N SER A 170 6.82 -4.56 -17.38
CA SER A 170 6.25 -4.20 -18.68
C SER A 170 5.25 -3.04 -18.55
N ASP A 171 4.38 -3.10 -17.56
CA ASP A 171 3.39 -2.06 -17.31
C ASP A 171 4.06 -0.75 -16.87
N TRP A 172 5.06 -0.84 -15.98
CA TRP A 172 5.85 0.31 -15.52
C TRP A 172 6.58 1.00 -16.69
N GLU A 173 7.26 0.22 -17.57
CA GLU A 173 7.94 0.75 -18.75
C GLU A 173 6.97 1.42 -19.73
N HIS A 174 5.76 0.91 -19.85
CA HIS A 174 4.73 1.57 -20.67
C HIS A 174 4.38 2.95 -20.12
N VAL A 175 4.14 3.06 -18.82
CA VAL A 175 3.80 4.34 -18.17
C VAL A 175 5.01 5.29 -18.17
N ARG A 176 6.23 4.78 -17.97
CA ARG A 176 7.45 5.56 -18.04
C ARG A 176 7.59 6.28 -19.39
N ARG A 177 7.38 5.55 -20.50
CA ARG A 177 7.40 6.16 -21.85
C ARG A 177 6.36 7.25 -22.02
N LEU A 178 5.16 7.07 -21.46
CA LEU A 178 4.14 8.13 -21.48
C LEU A 178 4.58 9.35 -20.66
N CYS A 179 5.19 9.15 -19.51
CA CYS A 179 5.74 10.24 -18.71
C CYS A 179 6.89 10.96 -19.41
N GLU A 180 7.78 10.24 -20.11
CA GLU A 180 8.82 10.84 -20.96
C GLU A 180 8.20 11.74 -22.02
N SER A 181 7.16 11.27 -22.73
CA SER A 181 6.47 12.08 -23.73
C SER A 181 5.86 13.34 -23.11
N ILE A 182 5.21 13.20 -21.93
CA ILE A 182 4.64 14.35 -21.23
C ILE A 182 5.72 15.37 -20.85
N VAL A 183 6.85 14.92 -20.32
CA VAL A 183 7.97 15.80 -19.93
C VAL A 183 8.55 16.53 -21.15
N ASN A 184 8.65 15.85 -22.30
CA ASN A 184 9.16 16.43 -23.53
C ASN A 184 8.19 17.46 -24.15
N ASP A 185 6.89 17.15 -24.15
CA ASP A 185 5.86 18.02 -24.75
C ASP A 185 5.51 19.21 -23.86
N TYR A 186 5.64 19.04 -22.54
CA TYR A 186 5.32 20.05 -21.53
C TYR A 186 6.51 20.28 -20.58
N PRO A 187 7.64 20.80 -21.07
CA PRO A 187 8.79 21.08 -20.21
C PRO A 187 8.49 22.22 -19.23
N GLY A 188 8.90 22.07 -17.98
CA GLY A 188 8.79 23.12 -16.97
C GLY A 188 8.12 22.65 -15.67
N PRO A 189 7.87 23.57 -14.72
CA PRO A 189 7.36 23.22 -13.43
C PRO A 189 5.89 22.74 -13.48
N ILE A 190 5.52 21.84 -12.58
CA ILE A 190 4.16 21.30 -12.46
C ILE A 190 3.24 22.36 -11.84
N THR A 191 2.70 23.24 -12.68
CA THR A 191 1.71 24.25 -12.28
C THR A 191 0.28 23.73 -12.41
N ARG A 192 -0.70 24.55 -12.03
CA ARG A 192 -2.12 24.23 -12.23
C ARG A 192 -2.45 24.16 -13.73
N GLU A 193 -1.90 25.06 -14.53
CA GLU A 193 -2.07 25.13 -15.99
C GLU A 193 -1.42 23.92 -16.65
N TRP A 194 -0.21 23.55 -16.22
CA TRP A 194 0.47 22.34 -16.66
C TRP A 194 -0.40 21.10 -16.43
N LYS A 195 -0.95 20.94 -15.20
CA LYS A 195 -1.83 19.81 -14.87
C LYS A 195 -3.08 19.77 -15.73
N ALA A 196 -3.67 20.92 -16.05
CA ALA A 196 -4.85 21.02 -16.90
C ALA A 196 -4.55 20.58 -18.34
N ALA A 197 -3.47 21.08 -18.93
CA ALA A 197 -3.03 20.73 -20.29
C ALA A 197 -2.71 19.24 -20.42
N VAL A 198 -1.90 18.69 -19.52
CA VAL A 198 -1.57 17.26 -19.53
C VAL A 198 -2.81 16.39 -19.34
N LYS A 199 -3.75 16.80 -18.47
CA LYS A 199 -5.00 16.08 -18.28
C LYS A 199 -5.84 16.01 -19.55
N GLU A 200 -5.92 17.10 -20.29
CA GLU A 200 -6.67 17.19 -21.55
C GLU A 200 -6.03 16.31 -22.63
N ASP A 201 -4.71 16.45 -22.83
CA ASP A 201 -4.03 15.79 -23.93
C ASP A 201 -3.68 14.32 -23.69
N TYR A 202 -3.25 13.98 -22.47
CA TYR A 202 -2.74 12.64 -22.18
C TYR A 202 -3.71 11.79 -21.35
N ILE A 203 -4.20 12.28 -20.22
CA ILE A 203 -5.04 11.47 -19.32
C ILE A 203 -6.39 11.14 -19.93
N ALA A 204 -6.95 12.07 -20.72
CA ALA A 204 -8.22 11.84 -21.41
C ALA A 204 -8.10 10.82 -22.56
N ARG A 205 -6.92 10.75 -23.22
CA ARG A 205 -6.69 9.90 -24.39
C ARG A 205 -6.07 8.55 -24.07
N HIS A 206 -5.31 8.44 -22.98
CA HIS A 206 -4.59 7.22 -22.60
C HIS A 206 -5.27 6.53 -21.41
N SER A 207 -6.16 5.58 -21.70
CA SER A 207 -6.80 4.73 -20.68
C SER A 207 -5.77 3.94 -19.84
N ALA A 208 -4.56 3.72 -20.35
CA ALA A 208 -3.45 3.10 -19.65
C ALA A 208 -2.97 3.94 -18.45
N LEU A 209 -2.79 5.27 -18.60
CA LEU A 209 -2.44 6.14 -17.46
C LEU A 209 -3.52 6.13 -16.38
N ARG A 210 -4.79 6.14 -16.78
CA ARG A 210 -5.91 6.02 -15.83
C ARG A 210 -5.92 4.66 -15.12
N ARG A 211 -5.55 3.60 -15.83
CA ARG A 211 -5.45 2.25 -15.24
C ARG A 211 -4.23 2.11 -14.36
N PHE A 212 -3.06 2.59 -14.74
CA PHE A 212 -1.85 2.47 -13.92
C PHE A 212 -1.99 3.21 -12.59
N LEU A 213 -2.61 4.37 -12.55
CA LEU A 213 -2.97 5.05 -11.30
C LEU A 213 -4.04 4.28 -10.49
N THR A 214 -4.73 3.32 -11.13
CA THR A 214 -5.69 2.40 -10.52
C THR A 214 -5.17 0.96 -10.41
N TYR A 215 -4.12 0.59 -11.13
CA TYR A 215 -3.73 -0.78 -11.47
C TYR A 215 -2.63 -1.38 -10.61
N ILE A 216 -2.21 -0.69 -9.59
CA ILE A 216 -1.59 -1.41 -8.49
C ILE A 216 -2.72 -2.01 -7.65
N GLU A 217 -3.61 -2.69 -8.34
CA GLU A 217 -4.51 -3.68 -7.77
C GLU A 217 -3.69 -4.94 -7.56
N LEU A 218 -2.82 -4.95 -6.55
CA LEU A 218 -2.47 -6.19 -5.92
C LEU A 218 -3.76 -6.74 -5.33
N VAL A 219 -4.54 -7.41 -6.17
CA VAL A 219 -5.58 -8.30 -5.69
C VAL A 219 -4.80 -9.46 -5.08
N PRO A 220 -4.79 -9.60 -3.75
CA PRO A 220 -4.15 -10.75 -3.15
C PRO A 220 -4.79 -11.98 -3.79
N LYS A 221 -4.00 -12.82 -4.45
CA LYS A 221 -4.44 -14.15 -4.88
C LYS A 221 -4.59 -14.97 -3.61
N PHE A 222 -5.77 -14.92 -3.00
CA PHE A 222 -6.09 -15.71 -1.82
C PHE A 222 -6.09 -17.20 -2.11
N PRO A 223 -5.70 -18.01 -1.14
CA PRO A 223 -5.86 -17.73 0.29
C PRO A 223 -4.54 -17.37 0.98
N PRO A 224 -4.55 -16.40 1.91
CA PRO A 224 -3.54 -16.38 2.93
C PRO A 224 -3.57 -17.74 3.61
N ARG A 225 -2.42 -18.28 3.92
CA ARG A 225 -2.36 -19.47 4.80
C ARG A 225 -2.89 -19.05 6.15
N PHE A 226 -4.07 -19.55 6.49
CA PHE A 226 -4.58 -19.52 7.84
C PHE A 226 -3.89 -20.58 8.66
#